data_5fca007d162b1094096003f9f81be52a
#
_entry.id   5fca007d162b1094096003f9f81be52a
#
_cell.length_a   1.000
_cell.length_b   1.000
_cell.length_c   1.000
_cell.angle_alpha   90.00
_cell.angle_beta   90.00
_cell.angle_gamma   90.00
#
_symmetry.space_group_name_H-M   'P 1'
#
loop_
_entity.id
_entity.type
_entity.pdbx_description
1 polymer ?
#
loop_
_entity_poly.entity_id
_entity_poly.type
_entity_poly.pdbx_seq_one_letter_code
_entity_poly.pdbx_strand_id
1 'polypeptide(L)'
;GTNTHLLLLDLKSIDTEAATPTGIYEPLWGEPAVRIMDIAGLVANKNTIPGDVETSLATGIRLGTPWLTQRGLDEGDMDTIAGLIHRLLTEMRPFSYNGLIGTLPRGKVELSVLEEVRRGVAALAAKAGIDFQYDESGYPHYTLLDDEPEAEEISLQVRGWRARQHLNEVCTANIIPLESGDT
;
A
#
# COMPACT_ATOMS: atom_id res chain seq x y z
N GLY A 1 -15.50 -14.56 1.07
CA GLY A 1 -14.19 -15.19 1.22
C GLY A 1 -13.54 -15.49 -0.11
N THR A 2 -12.28 -15.89 -0.07
CA THR A 2 -11.49 -16.24 -1.26
C THR A 2 -10.68 -17.50 -0.99
N ASN A 3 -10.39 -18.26 -2.02
CA ASN A 3 -9.45 -19.38 -2.01
C ASN A 3 -8.15 -19.05 -2.75
N THR A 4 -7.91 -17.78 -3.02
CA THR A 4 -6.71 -17.26 -3.69
C THR A 4 -5.91 -16.36 -2.72
N HIS A 5 -4.79 -15.85 -3.18
CA HIS A 5 -3.94 -14.91 -2.44
C HIS A 5 -4.48 -13.47 -2.38
N LEU A 6 -5.61 -13.21 -3.03
CA LEU A 6 -6.24 -11.90 -3.11
C LEU A 6 -7.62 -11.92 -2.48
N LEU A 7 -7.98 -10.81 -1.85
CA LEU A 7 -9.35 -10.53 -1.42
C LEU A 7 -9.78 -9.14 -1.89
N LEU A 8 -11.06 -8.99 -2.14
CA LEU A 8 -11.70 -7.72 -2.42
C LEU A 8 -12.60 -7.35 -1.25
N LEU A 9 -12.41 -6.16 -0.74
CA LEU A 9 -13.24 -5.54 0.29
C LEU A 9 -14.19 -4.57 -0.38
N ASP A 10 -15.49 -4.74 -0.15
CA ASP A 10 -16.54 -3.83 -0.63
C ASP A 10 -16.76 -2.71 0.38
N LEU A 11 -16.38 -1.49 0.02
CA LEU A 11 -16.52 -0.31 0.89
C LEU A 11 -17.97 0.13 1.07
N LYS A 12 -18.86 -0.27 0.16
CA LYS A 12 -20.32 0.02 0.30
C LYS A 12 -20.95 -0.71 1.49
N SER A 13 -20.32 -1.78 1.95
CA SER A 13 -20.76 -2.54 3.12
C SER A 13 -20.24 -2.00 4.45
N ILE A 14 -19.37 -1.00 4.42
CA ILE A 14 -18.82 -0.37 5.62
C ILE A 14 -19.76 0.74 6.04
N ASP A 15 -20.36 0.57 7.20
CA ASP A 15 -21.16 1.61 7.83
C ASP A 15 -20.21 2.66 8.42
N THR A 16 -20.07 3.75 7.70
CA THR A 16 -19.38 4.92 8.22
C THR A 16 -20.46 5.77 8.91
N GLU A 17 -20.37 6.03 10.20
CA GLU A 17 -21.24 6.97 10.95
C GLU A 17 -21.18 8.43 10.40
N ALA A 18 -20.74 8.58 9.19
CA ALA A 18 -20.64 9.85 8.50
C ALA A 18 -22.02 10.36 8.07
N ALA A 19 -22.84 10.74 9.03
CA ALA A 19 -23.77 11.83 8.77
C ALA A 19 -22.91 13.04 8.40
N THR A 20 -22.74 13.31 7.09
CA THR A 20 -22.19 14.59 6.66
C THR A 20 -23.01 15.69 7.34
N PRO A 21 -22.41 16.80 7.75
CA PRO A 21 -23.16 17.93 8.34
C PRO A 21 -24.34 18.42 7.48
N THR A 22 -24.34 18.05 6.20
CA THR A 22 -25.38 18.38 5.20
C THR A 22 -26.48 17.32 5.10
N GLY A 23 -26.38 16.19 5.81
CA GLY A 23 -27.33 15.06 5.69
C GLY A 23 -27.26 14.35 4.31
N ILE A 24 -26.30 14.67 3.48
CA ILE A 24 -26.09 14.01 2.20
C ILE A 24 -25.14 12.84 2.44
N TYR A 25 -25.62 11.64 2.17
CA TYR A 25 -24.79 10.43 2.21
C TYR A 25 -23.75 10.49 1.08
N GLU A 26 -22.49 10.46 1.46
CA GLU A 26 -21.39 10.28 0.51
C GLU A 26 -20.77 8.88 0.72
N PRO A 27 -20.69 8.06 -0.34
CA PRO A 27 -20.08 6.74 -0.22
C PRO A 27 -18.59 6.85 0.04
N LEU A 28 -18.05 5.87 0.74
CA LEU A 28 -16.61 5.72 0.89
C LEU A 28 -16.02 5.19 -0.43
N TRP A 29 -15.24 6.02 -1.10
CA TRP A 29 -14.58 5.66 -2.34
C TRP A 29 -13.22 5.00 -2.10
N GLY A 30 -12.82 4.08 -2.98
CA GLY A 30 -11.55 3.37 -2.89
C GLY A 30 -10.33 4.29 -2.88
N GLU A 31 -10.32 5.35 -3.69
CA GLU A 31 -9.17 6.27 -3.76
C GLU A 31 -8.85 6.96 -2.43
N PRO A 32 -9.78 7.70 -1.77
CA PRO A 32 -9.48 8.28 -0.47
C PRO A 32 -9.20 7.22 0.61
N ALA A 33 -9.85 6.07 0.55
CA ALA A 33 -9.64 4.99 1.51
C ALA A 33 -8.21 4.45 1.43
N VAL A 34 -7.73 4.08 0.23
CA VAL A 34 -6.35 3.55 0.09
C VAL A 34 -5.28 4.59 0.42
N ARG A 35 -5.53 5.87 0.15
CA ARG A 35 -4.57 6.93 0.52
C ARG A 35 -4.44 7.10 2.02
N ILE A 36 -5.54 7.05 2.76
CA ILE A 36 -5.51 7.12 4.22
C ILE A 36 -4.89 5.84 4.80
N MET A 37 -5.21 4.67 4.24
CA MET A 37 -4.56 3.41 4.61
C MET A 37 -3.04 3.48 4.40
N ASP A 38 -2.59 4.03 3.27
CA ASP A 38 -1.18 4.19 2.95
C ASP A 38 -0.45 5.08 3.98
N ILE A 39 -1.06 6.21 4.35
CA ILE A 39 -0.54 7.07 5.43
C ILE A 39 -0.48 6.32 6.77
N ALA A 40 -1.39 5.39 7.02
CA ALA A 40 -1.38 4.53 8.20
C ALA A 40 -0.36 3.39 8.12
N GLY A 41 0.30 3.18 6.97
CA GLY A 41 1.24 2.08 6.72
C GLY A 41 0.58 0.79 6.22
N LEU A 42 -0.68 0.85 5.81
CA LEU A 42 -1.46 -0.26 5.26
C LEU A 42 -1.55 -0.13 3.74
N VAL A 43 -0.64 -0.77 3.02
CA VAL A 43 -0.59 -0.68 1.56
C VAL A 43 -1.69 -1.52 0.91
N ALA A 44 -2.51 -0.88 0.10
CA ALA A 44 -3.62 -1.49 -0.61
C ALA A 44 -3.86 -0.82 -1.98
N ASN A 45 -4.66 -1.45 -2.82
CA ASN A 45 -5.05 -0.86 -4.10
C ASN A 45 -6.56 -0.66 -4.17
N LYS A 46 -7.00 0.49 -4.69
CA LYS A 46 -8.39 0.62 -5.11
C LYS A 46 -8.67 -0.36 -6.26
N ASN A 47 -9.87 -0.90 -6.27
CA ASN A 47 -10.29 -1.83 -7.30
C ASN A 47 -11.79 -1.69 -7.58
N THR A 48 -12.18 -1.81 -8.84
CA THR A 48 -13.59 -1.92 -9.18
C THR A 48 -14.14 -3.26 -8.70
N ILE A 49 -15.36 -3.24 -8.24
CA ILE A 49 -16.12 -4.42 -7.84
C ILE A 49 -17.44 -4.49 -8.63
N PRO A 50 -18.16 -5.60 -8.63
CA PRO A 50 -19.42 -5.70 -9.33
C PRO A 50 -20.39 -4.58 -8.95
N GLY A 51 -20.88 -3.86 -9.98
CA GLY A 51 -21.74 -2.69 -9.83
C GLY A 51 -21.04 -1.34 -9.92
N ASP A 52 -19.72 -1.29 -9.93
CA ASP A 52 -18.99 -0.05 -10.24
C ASP A 52 -19.03 0.23 -11.74
N VAL A 53 -19.29 1.48 -12.09
CA VAL A 53 -19.41 1.91 -13.51
C VAL A 53 -18.08 2.42 -14.04
N GLU A 54 -17.31 3.11 -13.19
CA GLU A 54 -16.07 3.76 -13.56
C GLU A 54 -14.91 3.37 -12.62
N THR A 55 -13.73 3.16 -13.20
CA THR A 55 -12.52 2.86 -12.42
C THR A 55 -12.04 4.04 -11.57
N SER A 56 -12.35 5.26 -11.97
CA SER A 56 -12.07 6.48 -11.22
C SER A 56 -12.84 6.53 -9.89
N LEU A 57 -14.06 5.98 -9.90
CA LEU A 57 -15.00 5.92 -8.78
C LEU A 57 -15.15 4.48 -8.26
N ALA A 58 -14.05 3.75 -8.18
CA ALA A 58 -14.04 2.40 -7.65
C ALA A 58 -14.41 2.39 -6.15
N THR A 59 -15.25 1.43 -5.76
CA THR A 59 -15.73 1.27 -4.37
C THR A 59 -15.15 0.04 -3.66
N GLY A 60 -14.16 -0.61 -4.28
CA GLY A 60 -13.47 -1.75 -3.71
C GLY A 60 -12.03 -1.46 -3.35
N ILE A 61 -11.52 -2.24 -2.43
CA ILE A 61 -10.10 -2.33 -2.08
C ILE A 61 -9.62 -3.75 -2.32
N ARG A 62 -8.47 -3.88 -2.98
CA ARG A 62 -7.79 -5.16 -3.15
C ARG A 62 -6.65 -5.27 -2.15
N LEU A 63 -6.63 -6.38 -1.45
CA LEU A 63 -5.62 -6.77 -0.47
C LEU A 63 -5.04 -8.12 -0.83
N GLY A 64 -3.83 -8.39 -0.37
CA GLY A 64 -3.18 -9.69 -0.52
C GLY A 64 -2.27 -9.99 0.66
N THR A 65 -2.13 -11.26 0.99
CA THR A 65 -1.41 -11.73 2.18
C THR A 65 -0.02 -12.35 1.93
N PRO A 66 0.45 -12.58 0.68
CA PRO A 66 1.70 -13.31 0.45
C PRO A 66 2.91 -12.71 1.16
N TRP A 67 3.05 -11.39 1.13
CA TRP A 67 4.14 -10.68 1.80
C TRP A 67 4.12 -10.83 3.32
N LEU A 68 2.93 -10.83 3.92
CA LEU A 68 2.74 -11.00 5.35
C LEU A 68 3.13 -12.41 5.77
N THR A 69 2.63 -13.41 5.04
CA THR A 69 2.97 -14.83 5.25
C THR A 69 4.47 -15.08 5.07
N GLN A 70 5.09 -14.50 4.03
CA GLN A 70 6.51 -14.64 3.79
C GLN A 70 7.36 -14.07 4.94
N ARG A 71 6.85 -13.07 5.65
CA ARG A 71 7.49 -12.45 6.81
C ARG A 71 7.12 -13.10 8.13
N GLY A 72 6.44 -14.24 8.10
CA GLY A 72 6.14 -15.07 9.27
C GLY A 72 4.94 -14.58 10.09
N LEU A 73 4.09 -13.69 9.56
CA LEU A 73 2.83 -13.35 10.19
C LEU A 73 1.82 -14.49 10.02
N ASP A 74 1.08 -14.79 11.06
CA ASP A 74 0.14 -15.90 11.15
C ASP A 74 -1.32 -15.45 11.07
N GLU A 75 -2.26 -16.38 11.25
CA GLU A 75 -3.69 -16.12 11.21
C GLU A 75 -4.15 -15.14 12.30
N GLY A 76 -3.56 -15.20 13.50
CA GLY A 76 -3.87 -14.28 14.59
C GLY A 76 -3.43 -12.84 14.28
N ASP A 77 -2.34 -12.69 13.51
CA ASP A 77 -1.91 -11.39 13.01
C ASP A 77 -2.88 -10.84 11.95
N MET A 78 -3.48 -11.72 11.15
CA MET A 78 -4.51 -11.31 10.18
C MET A 78 -5.74 -10.74 10.87
N ASP A 79 -6.16 -11.30 11.99
CA ASP A 79 -7.24 -10.74 12.81
C ASP A 79 -6.90 -9.34 13.33
N THR A 80 -5.65 -9.15 13.76
CA THR A 80 -5.16 -7.84 14.19
C THR A 80 -5.17 -6.83 13.05
N ILE A 81 -4.67 -7.22 11.87
CA ILE A 81 -4.65 -6.38 10.67
C ILE A 81 -6.08 -6.02 10.24
N ALA A 82 -6.99 -6.99 10.24
CA ALA A 82 -8.39 -6.77 9.92
C ALA A 82 -9.04 -5.77 10.89
N GLY A 83 -8.73 -5.88 12.18
CA GLY A 83 -9.17 -4.93 13.21
C GLY A 83 -8.66 -3.51 12.96
N LEU A 84 -7.39 -3.35 12.59
CA LEU A 84 -6.80 -2.05 12.27
C LEU A 84 -7.42 -1.43 11.01
N ILE A 85 -7.64 -2.24 9.97
CA ILE A 85 -8.32 -1.79 8.75
C ILE A 85 -9.75 -1.37 9.06
N HIS A 86 -10.49 -2.20 9.78
CA HIS A 86 -11.86 -1.90 10.19
C HIS A 86 -11.93 -0.59 11.00
N ARG A 87 -11.07 -0.46 12.03
CA ARG A 87 -10.97 0.73 12.86
C ARG A 87 -10.75 1.99 12.03
N LEU A 88 -9.83 1.93 11.05
CA LEU A 88 -9.51 3.07 10.20
C LEU A 88 -10.67 3.42 9.28
N LEU A 89 -11.26 2.43 8.60
CA LEU A 89 -12.26 2.66 7.57
C LEU A 89 -13.61 3.10 8.15
N THR A 90 -14.01 2.59 9.31
CA THR A 90 -15.28 2.99 9.97
C THR A 90 -15.23 4.42 10.51
N GLU A 91 -14.07 4.94 10.85
CA GLU A 91 -13.88 6.30 11.32
C GLU A 91 -13.60 7.33 10.21
N MET A 92 -13.53 6.84 8.98
CA MET A 92 -13.39 7.75 7.85
C MET A 92 -14.71 8.46 7.57
N ARG A 93 -14.59 9.77 7.35
CA ARG A 93 -15.69 10.65 6.95
C ARG A 93 -15.50 11.06 5.50
N PRO A 94 -16.21 10.45 4.56
CA PRO A 94 -16.13 10.84 3.16
C PRO A 94 -16.73 12.24 2.95
N PHE A 95 -16.17 12.97 2.00
CA PHE A 95 -16.70 14.25 1.53
C PHE A 95 -16.25 14.51 0.10
N SER A 96 -16.95 15.38 -0.60
CA SER A 96 -16.58 15.81 -1.92
C SER A 96 -15.97 17.20 -1.90
N TYR A 97 -14.91 17.37 -2.67
CA TYR A 97 -14.24 18.65 -2.88
C TYR A 97 -14.45 19.12 -4.32
N ASN A 98 -14.99 20.32 -4.48
CA ASN A 98 -15.15 20.95 -5.80
C ASN A 98 -13.85 21.67 -6.18
N GLY A 99 -13.08 21.05 -7.08
CA GLY A 99 -11.86 21.63 -7.63
C GLY A 99 -12.07 22.24 -9.02
N LEU A 100 -11.02 22.79 -9.61
CA LEU A 100 -11.03 23.39 -10.95
C LEU A 100 -11.41 22.39 -12.07
N ILE A 101 -11.14 21.10 -11.87
CA ILE A 101 -11.37 20.02 -12.83
C ILE A 101 -12.58 19.14 -12.49
N GLY A 102 -13.40 19.56 -11.55
CA GLY A 102 -14.61 18.82 -11.15
C GLY A 102 -14.63 18.42 -9.68
N THR A 103 -15.61 17.60 -9.34
CA THR A 103 -15.81 17.11 -7.98
C THR A 103 -14.89 15.92 -7.72
N LEU A 104 -14.11 16.00 -6.66
CA LEU A 104 -13.14 14.98 -6.27
C LEU A 104 -13.54 14.36 -4.93
N PRO A 105 -13.70 13.03 -4.83
CA PRO A 105 -13.94 12.37 -3.56
C PRO A 105 -12.72 12.47 -2.64
N ARG A 106 -12.98 12.70 -1.36
CA ARG A 106 -11.99 12.83 -0.30
C ARG A 106 -12.45 12.09 0.95
N GLY A 107 -11.54 11.91 1.90
CA GLY A 107 -11.84 11.36 3.21
C GLY A 107 -11.12 12.14 4.30
N LYS A 108 -11.73 12.20 5.46
CA LYS A 108 -11.13 12.71 6.70
C LYS A 108 -11.09 11.59 7.71
N VAL A 109 -10.11 11.62 8.59
CA VAL A 109 -10.00 10.76 9.76
C VAL A 109 -9.43 11.59 10.90
N GLU A 110 -9.84 11.29 12.12
CA GLU A 110 -9.26 11.94 13.30
C GLU A 110 -7.79 11.51 13.45
N LEU A 111 -6.92 12.48 13.76
CA LEU A 111 -5.48 12.23 13.90
C LEU A 111 -5.18 11.15 14.95
N SER A 112 -5.93 11.13 16.06
CA SER A 112 -5.79 10.12 17.11
C SER A 112 -6.04 8.69 16.63
N VAL A 113 -7.02 8.51 15.74
CA VAL A 113 -7.32 7.22 15.11
C VAL A 113 -6.20 6.80 14.16
N LEU A 114 -5.74 7.73 13.35
CA LEU A 114 -4.62 7.48 12.42
C LEU A 114 -3.35 7.06 13.19
N GLU A 115 -3.02 7.76 14.28
CA GLU A 115 -1.86 7.44 15.11
C GLU A 115 -2.01 6.13 15.87
N GLU A 116 -3.23 5.79 16.32
CA GLU A 116 -3.54 4.49 16.91
C GLU A 116 -3.24 3.36 15.93
N VAL A 117 -3.77 3.46 14.70
CA VAL A 117 -3.58 2.46 13.66
C VAL A 117 -2.11 2.36 13.26
N ARG A 118 -1.41 3.49 13.07
CA ARG A 118 0.03 3.50 12.77
C ARG A 118 0.87 2.77 13.80
N ARG A 119 0.56 2.96 15.09
CA ARG A 119 1.25 2.23 16.18
C ARG A 119 1.00 0.73 16.10
N GLY A 120 -0.23 0.31 15.80
CA GLY A 120 -0.56 -1.09 15.60
C GLY A 120 0.18 -1.70 14.41
N VAL A 121 0.23 -0.99 13.30
CA VAL A 121 1.00 -1.41 12.10
C VAL A 121 2.49 -1.49 12.42
N ALA A 122 3.06 -0.50 13.11
CA ALA A 122 4.46 -0.51 13.50
C ALA A 122 4.81 -1.70 14.40
N ALA A 123 3.92 -2.06 15.33
CA ALA A 123 4.11 -3.23 16.20
C ALA A 123 4.13 -4.55 15.40
N LEU A 124 3.21 -4.68 14.42
CA LEU A 124 3.19 -5.85 13.52
C LEU A 124 4.43 -5.90 12.63
N ALA A 125 4.87 -4.77 12.11
CA ALA A 125 6.06 -4.69 11.30
C ALA A 125 7.32 -5.07 12.11
N ALA A 126 7.45 -4.58 13.33
CA ALA A 126 8.53 -4.98 14.24
C ALA A 126 8.51 -6.48 14.54
N LYS A 127 7.32 -7.08 14.76
CA LYS A 127 7.17 -8.53 14.91
C LYS A 127 7.65 -9.28 13.67
N ALA A 128 7.39 -8.74 12.47
CA ALA A 128 7.81 -9.30 11.20
C ALA A 128 9.30 -9.03 10.86
N GLY A 129 10.07 -8.43 11.78
CA GLY A 129 11.48 -8.11 11.56
C GLY A 129 11.71 -6.97 10.57
N ILE A 130 10.71 -6.13 10.33
CA ILE A 130 10.85 -4.95 9.49
C ILE A 130 11.32 -3.81 10.40
N ASP A 131 12.54 -3.36 10.17
CA ASP A 131 13.04 -2.12 10.73
C ASP A 131 12.59 -0.94 9.84
N PHE A 132 12.07 0.10 10.49
CA PHE A 132 11.71 1.35 9.82
C PHE A 132 12.87 2.35 9.79
N GLN A 133 14.09 1.90 9.99
CA GLN A 133 15.24 2.75 9.77
C GLN A 133 15.37 2.98 8.26
N TYR A 134 15.40 4.24 7.85
CA TYR A 134 15.41 4.62 6.43
C TYR A 134 16.67 4.12 5.69
N ASP A 135 17.77 3.94 6.42
CA ASP A 135 19.04 3.43 5.94
C ASP A 135 19.01 1.91 5.63
N GLU A 136 18.04 1.17 6.20
CA GLU A 136 17.87 -0.27 5.97
C GLU A 136 16.51 -0.60 5.32
N SER A 137 15.97 0.27 4.50
CA SER A 137 14.60 0.13 3.96
C SER A 137 14.39 -1.15 3.13
N GLY A 138 15.44 -1.77 2.63
CA GLY A 138 15.36 -2.97 1.80
C GLY A 138 14.71 -2.73 0.42
N TYR A 139 14.41 -1.49 0.06
CA TYR A 139 13.92 -1.08 -1.25
C TYR A 139 15.08 -0.49 -2.05
N PRO A 140 15.73 -1.25 -2.92
CA PRO A 140 16.96 -0.83 -3.60
C PRO A 140 16.77 0.35 -4.58
N HIS A 141 15.54 0.72 -4.87
CA HIS A 141 15.20 1.85 -5.74
C HIS A 141 14.78 3.12 -4.99
N TYR A 142 14.80 3.11 -3.65
CA TYR A 142 14.63 4.30 -2.81
C TYR A 142 15.97 4.65 -2.19
N THR A 143 16.58 5.71 -2.68
CA THR A 143 17.74 6.35 -2.06
C THR A 143 17.32 7.68 -1.47
N LEU A 144 17.76 7.97 -0.26
CA LEU A 144 17.62 9.30 0.30
C LEU A 144 18.67 10.21 -0.35
N LEU A 145 18.28 11.46 -0.65
CA LEU A 145 19.16 12.40 -1.37
C LEU A 145 20.46 12.75 -0.61
N ASP A 146 20.45 12.56 0.71
CA ASP A 146 21.58 12.90 1.58
C ASP A 146 22.43 11.69 1.98
N ASP A 147 22.03 10.47 1.61
CA ASP A 147 22.81 9.28 1.84
C ASP A 147 23.59 8.93 0.57
N GLU A 148 24.86 9.25 0.56
CA GLU A 148 25.78 8.50 -0.28
C GLU A 148 25.96 7.13 0.39
N PRO A 149 25.42 6.03 -0.17
CA PRO A 149 25.67 4.72 0.39
C PRO A 149 27.19 4.52 0.36
N GLU A 150 27.79 4.25 1.52
CA GLU A 150 29.08 3.55 1.55
C GLU A 150 28.82 2.17 0.94
N ALA A 151 28.80 2.12 -0.38
CA ALA A 151 28.61 0.90 -1.12
C ALA A 151 29.82 0.01 -0.84
N GLU A 152 29.67 -0.99 0.00
CA GLU A 152 30.46 -2.19 -0.19
C GLU A 152 30.13 -2.68 -1.60
N GLU A 153 31.00 -2.40 -2.56
CA GLU A 153 30.84 -2.90 -3.93
C GLU A 153 30.85 -4.43 -3.90
N ILE A 154 29.67 -5.01 -3.93
CA ILE A 154 29.53 -6.44 -4.18
C ILE A 154 29.62 -6.63 -5.69
N SER A 155 30.81 -7.01 -6.17
CA SER A 155 31.00 -7.35 -7.56
C SER A 155 30.45 -8.73 -7.86
N LEU A 156 29.38 -8.81 -8.65
CA LEU A 156 28.81 -10.05 -9.14
C LEU A 156 29.13 -10.24 -10.62
N GLN A 157 29.89 -11.28 -10.95
CA GLN A 157 30.22 -11.59 -12.33
C GLN A 157 29.22 -12.62 -12.90
N VAL A 158 28.37 -12.20 -13.82
CA VAL A 158 27.43 -13.08 -14.52
C VAL A 158 27.91 -13.33 -15.94
N ARG A 159 28.06 -14.62 -16.33
CA ARG A 159 28.55 -15.03 -17.64
C ARG A 159 27.50 -15.86 -18.38
N GLY A 160 27.41 -15.67 -19.68
CA GLY A 160 26.54 -16.42 -20.57
C GLY A 160 26.02 -15.53 -21.70
N TRP A 161 25.63 -16.16 -22.82
CA TRP A 161 25.19 -15.43 -24.00
C TRP A 161 23.92 -14.60 -23.82
N ARG A 162 23.11 -14.90 -22.78
CA ARG A 162 21.93 -14.13 -22.38
C ARG A 162 22.03 -13.46 -21.00
N ALA A 163 23.26 -13.31 -20.48
CA ALA A 163 23.46 -12.81 -19.13
C ALA A 163 22.75 -11.45 -18.89
N ARG A 164 22.89 -10.50 -19.82
CA ARG A 164 22.22 -9.19 -19.72
C ARG A 164 20.71 -9.28 -19.72
N GLN A 165 20.15 -10.12 -20.61
CA GLN A 165 18.70 -10.29 -20.67
C GLN A 165 18.15 -10.84 -19.37
N HIS A 166 18.77 -11.89 -18.81
CA HIS A 166 18.33 -12.47 -17.54
C HIS A 166 18.52 -11.52 -16.37
N LEU A 167 19.63 -10.78 -16.32
CA LEU A 167 19.81 -9.77 -15.27
C LEU A 167 18.75 -8.66 -15.39
N ASN A 168 18.41 -8.21 -16.59
CA ASN A 168 17.40 -7.19 -16.81
C ASN A 168 15.98 -7.66 -16.41
N GLU A 169 15.71 -8.97 -16.46
CA GLU A 169 14.43 -9.55 -16.03
C GLU A 169 14.27 -9.58 -14.50
N VAL A 170 15.38 -9.63 -13.76
CA VAL A 170 15.39 -9.73 -12.30
C VAL A 170 15.83 -8.45 -11.59
N CYS A 171 16.47 -7.54 -12.28
CA CYS A 171 16.91 -6.26 -11.72
C CYS A 171 15.86 -5.18 -11.95
N THR A 172 15.79 -4.24 -11.02
CA THR A 172 14.89 -3.07 -11.13
C THR A 172 15.39 -2.00 -12.10
N ALA A 173 16.69 -2.01 -12.41
CA ALA A 173 17.30 -1.12 -13.38
C ALA A 173 17.36 -1.77 -14.77
N ASN A 174 17.19 -0.96 -15.83
CA ASN A 174 17.39 -1.43 -17.19
C ASN A 174 18.88 -1.47 -17.52
N ILE A 175 19.47 -2.66 -17.52
CA ILE A 175 20.89 -2.91 -17.78
C ILE A 175 21.21 -3.23 -19.25
N ILE A 176 20.19 -3.36 -20.12
CA ILE A 176 20.38 -3.69 -21.55
C ILE A 176 21.26 -2.66 -22.27
N PRO A 177 21.11 -1.33 -22.00
CA PRO A 177 21.93 -0.31 -22.67
C PRO A 177 23.40 -0.29 -22.24
N LEU A 178 23.77 -0.96 -21.13
CA LEU A 178 25.14 -0.96 -20.65
C LEU A 178 26.07 -1.69 -21.63
N GLU A 179 27.20 -1.10 -21.93
CA GLU A 179 28.23 -1.73 -22.75
C GLU A 179 28.98 -2.81 -21.96
N SER A 180 29.66 -3.71 -22.70
CA SER A 180 30.44 -4.77 -22.07
C SER A 180 31.69 -4.15 -21.44
N GLY A 181 31.74 -4.11 -20.13
CA GLY A 181 32.85 -3.51 -19.37
C GLY A 181 32.48 -2.29 -18.55
N ASP A 182 31.25 -1.82 -18.67
CA ASP A 182 30.70 -0.79 -17.76
C ASP A 182 30.37 -1.44 -16.40
N THR A 183 30.82 -0.82 -15.33
CA THR A 183 30.56 -1.23 -13.92
C THR A 183 29.49 -0.38 -13.30
#